data_d5c354922ff6b09f603400bd7306b824
#
_entry.id   d5c354922ff6b09f603400bd7306b824
#
_cell.length_a   1.000
_cell.length_b   1.000
_cell.length_c   1.000
_cell.angle_alpha   90.00
_cell.angle_beta   90.00
_cell.angle_gamma   90.00
#
_symmetry.space_group_name_H-M   'P 1'
#
loop_
_entity.id
_entity.type
_entity.pdbx_description
1 polymer ?
#
loop_
_entity_poly.entity_id
_entity_poly.type
_entity_poly.pdbx_seq_one_letter_code
_entity_poly.pdbx_strand_id
1 'polypeptide(L)'
;MTRPARILMVCTGNICRSTMAHAILEQAAARAGVDVVVDSAGVSDEEAGNPIDRRAARVLRDAGYAVPDHRARQIRAGELGEWDLILAMTSRHLSVLERLADRAGVEHEGAPASADLGQE
;
A
#
# COMPACT_ATOMS: atom_id res chain seq x y z
N MET A 1 -14.26 12.80 -18.29
CA MET A 1 -14.36 11.94 -17.08
C MET A 1 -12.98 11.65 -16.55
N THR A 2 -12.78 11.88 -15.28
CA THR A 2 -11.53 11.54 -14.64
C THR A 2 -11.57 10.07 -14.19
N ARG A 3 -10.47 9.38 -14.35
CA ARG A 3 -10.35 8.03 -13.80
C ARG A 3 -10.20 8.10 -12.28
N PRO A 4 -10.55 7.03 -11.55
CA PRO A 4 -10.32 6.98 -10.11
C PRO A 4 -8.83 7.13 -9.78
N ALA A 5 -8.53 7.79 -8.66
CA ALA A 5 -7.16 7.82 -8.15
C ALA A 5 -6.71 6.41 -7.79
N ARG A 6 -5.46 6.09 -8.08
CA ARG A 6 -4.86 4.78 -7.82
C ARG A 6 -3.81 4.95 -6.72
N ILE A 7 -4.04 4.31 -5.59
CA ILE A 7 -3.23 4.49 -4.38
C ILE A 7 -2.69 3.14 -3.91
N LEU A 8 -1.37 3.08 -3.70
CA LEU A 8 -0.71 1.87 -3.21
C LEU A 8 -0.14 2.12 -1.81
N MET A 9 -0.45 1.25 -0.87
CA MET A 9 0.10 1.26 0.48
C MET A 9 1.27 0.29 0.54
N VAL A 10 2.41 0.69 1.12
CA VAL A 10 3.62 -0.12 1.14
C VAL A 10 4.21 -0.22 2.54
N CYS A 11 4.51 -1.43 2.98
CA CYS A 11 5.27 -1.69 4.21
C CYS A 11 6.29 -2.81 3.93
N THR A 12 6.81 -3.46 4.97
CA THR A 12 7.83 -4.49 4.76
C THR A 12 7.25 -5.76 4.14
N GLY A 13 6.36 -6.44 4.84
CA GLY A 13 5.89 -7.77 4.44
C GLY A 13 4.49 -7.81 3.83
N ASN A 14 3.78 -6.69 3.82
CA ASN A 14 2.42 -6.61 3.29
C ASN A 14 1.41 -7.51 4.03
N ILE A 15 1.57 -7.67 5.33
CA ILE A 15 0.59 -8.41 6.15
C ILE A 15 0.03 -7.62 7.31
N CYS A 16 0.58 -6.44 7.60
CA CYS A 16 0.16 -5.66 8.77
C CYS A 16 -0.21 -4.23 8.38
N ARG A 17 0.74 -3.29 8.42
CA ARG A 17 0.46 -1.86 8.24
C ARG A 17 -0.17 -1.51 6.90
N SER A 18 0.46 -1.93 5.80
CA SER A 18 -0.06 -1.60 4.48
C SER A 18 -1.41 -2.26 4.23
N THR A 19 -1.60 -3.46 4.77
CA THR A 19 -2.84 -4.19 4.62
C THR A 19 -3.98 -3.52 5.40
N MET A 20 -3.70 -3.06 6.63
CA MET A 20 -4.68 -2.31 7.40
C MET A 20 -5.02 -0.99 6.72
N ALA A 21 -4.01 -0.25 6.28
CA ALA A 21 -4.22 1.03 5.60
C ALA A 21 -5.05 0.85 4.33
N HIS A 22 -4.76 -0.20 3.56
CA HIS A 22 -5.52 -0.55 2.37
C HIS A 22 -6.99 -0.81 2.73
N ALA A 23 -7.25 -1.67 3.71
CA ALA A 23 -8.62 -2.01 4.11
C ALA A 23 -9.39 -0.79 4.60
N ILE A 24 -8.76 0.03 5.43
CA ILE A 24 -9.41 1.21 6.00
C ILE A 24 -9.74 2.23 4.91
N LEU A 25 -8.79 2.55 4.06
CA LEU A 25 -9.03 3.54 3.00
C LEU A 25 -10.10 3.06 2.02
N GLU A 26 -10.01 1.81 1.59
CA GLU A 26 -10.98 1.26 0.63
C GLU A 26 -12.39 1.31 1.19
N GLN A 27 -12.56 0.89 2.44
CA GLN A 27 -13.88 0.86 3.06
C GLN A 27 -14.40 2.26 3.41
N ALA A 28 -13.52 3.14 3.87
CA ALA A 28 -13.89 4.52 4.17
C ALA A 28 -14.30 5.27 2.89
N ALA A 29 -13.57 5.06 1.81
CA ALA A 29 -13.89 5.67 0.52
C ALA A 29 -15.24 5.18 0.00
N ALA A 30 -15.52 3.87 0.13
CA ALA A 30 -16.79 3.30 -0.28
C ALA A 30 -17.95 3.91 0.51
N ARG A 31 -17.78 4.08 1.82
CA ARG A 31 -18.80 4.70 2.67
C ARG A 31 -19.05 6.16 2.33
N ALA A 32 -18.00 6.85 1.90
CA ALA A 32 -18.08 8.28 1.55
C ALA A 32 -18.51 8.50 0.10
N GLY A 33 -18.65 7.45 -0.69
CA GLY A 33 -18.99 7.56 -2.10
C GLY A 33 -17.84 8.08 -2.96
N VAL A 34 -16.61 7.93 -2.49
CA VAL A 34 -15.41 8.37 -3.21
C VAL A 34 -14.85 7.19 -4.02
N ASP A 35 -14.59 7.43 -5.30
CA ASP A 35 -14.11 6.40 -6.22
C ASP A 35 -12.59 6.39 -6.24
N VAL A 36 -11.99 5.35 -5.66
CA VAL A 36 -10.53 5.15 -5.63
C VAL A 36 -10.21 3.69 -5.87
N VAL A 37 -9.04 3.44 -6.44
CA VAL A 37 -8.47 2.10 -6.54
C VAL A 37 -7.35 2.02 -5.51
N VAL A 38 -7.48 1.13 -4.54
CA VAL A 38 -6.50 0.97 -3.47
C VAL A 38 -5.94 -0.44 -3.51
N ASP A 39 -4.63 -0.57 -3.34
CA ASP A 39 -3.98 -1.86 -3.19
C ASP A 39 -2.84 -1.71 -2.19
N SER A 40 -2.16 -2.79 -1.92
CA SER A 40 -1.04 -2.80 -0.99
C SER A 40 0.02 -3.79 -1.44
N ALA A 41 1.26 -3.56 -1.02
CA ALA A 41 2.38 -4.42 -1.35
C ALA A 41 3.47 -4.28 -0.28
N GLY A 42 4.40 -5.21 -0.28
CA GLY A 42 5.56 -5.15 0.60
C GLY A 42 6.83 -4.87 -0.19
N VAL A 43 7.84 -4.34 0.49
CA VAL A 43 9.17 -4.20 -0.13
C VAL A 43 9.93 -5.52 -0.13
N SER A 44 9.53 -6.48 0.69
CA SER A 44 10.13 -7.81 0.72
C SER A 44 9.12 -8.88 0.32
N ASP A 45 9.61 -10.07 0.00
CA ASP A 45 8.78 -11.21 -0.36
C ASP A 45 8.64 -12.23 0.77
N GLU A 46 9.12 -11.89 1.97
CA GLU A 46 9.15 -12.83 3.10
C GLU A 46 7.79 -13.43 3.44
N GLU A 47 6.75 -12.62 3.28
CA GLU A 47 5.39 -13.02 3.60
C GLU A 47 4.54 -13.30 2.35
N ALA A 48 5.16 -13.38 1.18
CA ALA A 48 4.41 -13.53 -0.08
C ALA A 48 3.42 -14.71 -0.01
N GLY A 49 2.18 -14.43 -0.34
CA GLY A 49 1.10 -15.42 -0.31
C GLY A 49 0.40 -15.57 1.03
N ASN A 50 0.93 -14.97 2.09
CA ASN A 50 0.36 -15.09 3.43
C ASN A 50 -0.83 -14.16 3.62
N PRO A 51 -1.79 -14.56 4.48
CA PRO A 51 -2.92 -13.69 4.79
C PRO A 51 -2.52 -12.55 5.70
N ILE A 52 -3.47 -11.68 5.99
CA ILE A 52 -3.27 -10.59 6.94
C ILE A 52 -2.85 -11.15 8.32
N ASP A 53 -1.96 -10.44 8.99
CA ASP A 53 -1.54 -10.77 10.35
C ASP A 53 -2.74 -10.81 11.30
N ARG A 54 -2.75 -11.78 12.22
CA ARG A 54 -3.90 -11.99 13.12
C ARG A 54 -4.19 -10.79 14.01
N ARG A 55 -3.14 -10.10 14.49
CA ARG A 55 -3.31 -8.91 15.34
C ARG A 55 -3.89 -7.77 14.52
N ALA A 56 -3.44 -7.60 13.29
CA ALA A 56 -3.97 -6.58 12.38
C ALA A 56 -5.45 -6.84 12.09
N ALA A 57 -5.80 -8.10 11.84
CA ALA A 57 -7.20 -8.49 11.62
C ALA A 57 -8.07 -8.15 12.83
N ARG A 58 -7.56 -8.40 14.04
CA ARG A 58 -8.29 -8.06 15.27
C ARG A 58 -8.52 -6.56 15.40
N VAL A 59 -7.47 -5.77 15.12
CA VAL A 59 -7.57 -4.31 15.19
C VAL A 59 -8.64 -3.80 14.23
N LEU A 60 -8.67 -4.34 13.01
CA LEU A 60 -9.68 -3.95 12.03
C LEU A 60 -11.10 -4.29 12.51
N ARG A 61 -11.29 -5.51 13.00
CA ARG A 61 -12.61 -5.93 13.51
C ARG A 61 -13.06 -5.05 14.67
N ASP A 62 -12.17 -4.79 15.62
CA ASP A 62 -12.50 -3.99 16.80
C ASP A 62 -12.86 -2.55 16.42
N ALA A 63 -12.29 -2.05 15.32
CA ALA A 63 -12.59 -0.71 14.83
C ALA A 63 -13.80 -0.68 13.88
N GLY A 64 -14.44 -1.80 13.63
CA GLY A 64 -15.65 -1.86 12.81
C GLY A 64 -15.41 -2.03 11.32
N TYR A 65 -14.20 -2.46 10.93
CA TYR A 65 -13.88 -2.73 9.54
C TYR A 65 -13.96 -4.22 9.22
N ALA A 66 -14.33 -4.54 8.00
CA ALA A 66 -14.27 -5.91 7.52
C ALA A 66 -12.82 -6.33 7.31
N VAL A 67 -12.49 -7.57 7.67
CA VAL A 67 -11.15 -8.11 7.44
C VAL A 67 -11.06 -8.57 6.00
N PRO A 68 -10.09 -8.07 5.22
CA PRO A 68 -10.00 -8.44 3.81
C PRO A 68 -9.49 -9.87 3.61
N ASP A 69 -9.87 -10.47 2.49
CA ASP A 69 -9.27 -11.71 2.02
C ASP A 69 -7.97 -11.32 1.30
N HIS A 70 -6.91 -11.25 2.06
CA HIS A 70 -5.63 -10.67 1.64
C HIS A 70 -4.58 -11.74 1.39
N ARG A 71 -3.78 -11.52 0.35
CA ARG A 71 -2.56 -12.28 0.12
C ARG A 71 -1.40 -11.32 -0.09
N ALA A 72 -0.39 -11.44 0.76
CA ALA A 72 0.78 -10.56 0.70
C ALA A 72 1.50 -10.73 -0.63
N ARG A 73 2.02 -9.62 -1.15
CA ARG A 73 2.81 -9.62 -2.38
C ARG A 73 3.94 -8.61 -2.28
N GLN A 74 5.00 -8.86 -3.04
CA GLN A 74 6.11 -7.91 -3.14
C GLN A 74 5.83 -6.90 -4.27
N ILE A 75 6.18 -5.64 -4.03
CA ILE A 75 6.07 -4.61 -5.06
C ILE A 75 7.01 -4.93 -6.22
N ARG A 76 6.56 -4.62 -7.44
CA ARG A 76 7.35 -4.82 -8.65
C ARG A 76 7.73 -3.49 -9.24
N ALA A 77 8.96 -3.41 -9.77
CA ALA A 77 9.45 -2.19 -10.40
C ALA A 77 8.53 -1.71 -11.53
N GLY A 78 7.99 -2.64 -12.31
CA GLY A 78 7.12 -2.31 -13.44
C GLY A 78 5.79 -1.68 -13.07
N GLU A 79 5.36 -1.78 -11.80
CA GLU A 79 4.08 -1.19 -11.41
C GLU A 79 4.21 0.23 -10.87
N LEU A 80 5.43 0.70 -10.61
CA LEU A 80 5.63 2.01 -9.98
C LEU A 80 4.94 3.15 -10.71
N GLY A 81 4.96 3.12 -12.03
CA GLY A 81 4.32 4.16 -12.85
C GLY A 81 2.81 4.03 -12.97
N GLU A 82 2.21 2.97 -12.41
CA GLU A 82 0.77 2.73 -12.52
C GLU A 82 -0.04 3.39 -11.41
N TRP A 83 0.63 3.89 -10.38
CA TRP A 83 -0.01 4.45 -9.19
C TRP A 83 0.08 5.96 -9.19
N ASP A 84 -0.98 6.64 -8.78
CA ASP A 84 -0.99 8.09 -8.64
C ASP A 84 -0.30 8.50 -7.34
N LEU A 85 -0.41 7.65 -6.31
CA LEU A 85 0.17 7.91 -5.00
C LEU A 85 0.66 6.60 -4.42
N ILE A 86 1.89 6.59 -3.94
CA ILE A 86 2.44 5.45 -3.21
C ILE A 86 2.77 5.93 -1.81
N LEU A 87 2.09 5.35 -0.81
CA LEU A 87 2.25 5.74 0.58
C LEU A 87 3.11 4.70 1.30
N ALA A 88 4.31 5.11 1.69
CA ALA A 88 5.22 4.27 2.45
C ALA A 88 4.93 4.41 3.94
N MET A 89 4.95 3.31 4.66
CA MET A 89 4.63 3.32 6.08
C MET A 89 5.75 3.90 6.93
N THR A 90 7.00 3.83 6.45
CA THR A 90 8.17 4.41 7.12
C THR A 90 9.12 5.02 6.10
N SER A 91 10.07 5.84 6.57
CA SER A 91 11.10 6.42 5.71
C SER A 91 12.01 5.34 5.12
N ARG A 92 12.19 4.21 5.80
CA ARG A 92 12.94 3.08 5.24
C ARG A 92 12.25 2.53 4.00
N HIS A 93 10.93 2.37 4.06
CA HIS A 93 10.16 1.88 2.92
C HIS A 93 10.25 2.87 1.76
N LEU A 94 10.18 4.16 2.05
CA LEU A 94 10.30 5.20 1.02
C LEU A 94 11.67 5.12 0.34
N SER A 95 12.75 4.95 1.11
CA SER A 95 14.10 4.82 0.54
C SER A 95 14.23 3.61 -0.37
N VAL A 96 13.63 2.48 0.01
CA VAL A 96 13.64 1.29 -0.84
C VAL A 96 12.90 1.54 -2.15
N LEU A 97 11.76 2.21 -2.08
CA LEU A 97 10.98 2.55 -3.27
C LEU A 97 11.74 3.46 -4.21
N GLU A 98 12.44 4.46 -3.67
CA GLU A 98 13.24 5.38 -4.47
C GLU A 98 14.38 4.64 -5.19
N ARG A 99 15.07 3.73 -4.50
CA ARG A 99 16.11 2.91 -5.13
C ARG A 99 15.54 1.99 -6.20
N LEU A 100 14.36 1.44 -5.96
CA LEU A 100 13.70 0.58 -6.94
C LEU A 100 13.32 1.38 -8.19
N ALA A 101 12.83 2.60 -8.00
CA ALA A 101 12.49 3.50 -9.09
C ALA A 101 13.73 3.87 -9.92
N ASP A 102 14.84 4.16 -9.25
CA ASP A 102 16.11 4.49 -9.92
C ASP A 102 16.58 3.33 -10.79
N ARG A 103 16.56 2.12 -10.24
CA ARG A 103 16.99 0.93 -10.98
C ARG A 103 16.10 0.61 -12.17
N ALA A 104 14.81 0.95 -12.05
CA ALA A 104 13.85 0.69 -13.11
C ALA A 104 13.81 1.82 -14.15
N GLY A 105 14.53 2.93 -13.92
CA GLY A 105 14.50 4.09 -14.80
C GLY A 105 13.21 4.89 -14.70
N VAL A 106 12.47 4.75 -13.61
CA VAL A 106 11.24 5.49 -13.38
C VAL A 106 11.58 6.86 -12.78
N GLU A 107 10.96 7.91 -13.30
CA GLU A 107 11.16 9.26 -12.80
C GLU A 107 10.47 9.41 -11.44
N HIS A 108 11.20 9.98 -10.47
CA HIS A 108 10.63 10.29 -9.16
C HIS A 108 9.76 11.55 -9.23
N GLU A 109 10.26 12.55 -9.95
CA GLU A 109 9.55 13.82 -10.12
C GLU A 109 8.43 13.64 -11.14
N GLY A 110 7.22 13.95 -10.73
CA GLY A 110 6.07 13.75 -11.58
C GLY A 110 5.58 12.30 -11.61
N ALA A 111 6.33 11.38 -11.01
CA ALA A 111 5.91 10.01 -10.79
C ALA A 111 4.87 9.96 -9.67
N PRO A 112 4.37 8.78 -9.30
CA PRO A 112 3.44 8.71 -8.18
C PRO A 112 4.03 9.39 -6.95
N ALA A 113 3.24 10.25 -6.32
CA ALA A 113 3.67 10.88 -5.08
C ALA A 113 3.86 9.82 -4.02
N SER A 114 4.88 9.98 -3.22
CA SER A 114 5.17 9.06 -2.11
C SER A 114 5.23 9.87 -0.82
N ALA A 115 4.79 9.27 0.25
CA ALA A 115 4.79 9.90 1.55
C ALA A 115 5.13 8.89 2.62
N ASP A 116 5.83 9.36 3.65
CA ASP A 116 6.15 8.57 4.81
C ASP A 116 5.00 8.73 5.81
N LEU A 117 4.30 7.65 6.09
CA LEU A 117 3.14 7.66 6.98
C LEU A 117 3.45 7.23 8.40
N GLY A 118 4.71 6.88 8.68
CA GLY A 118 5.05 6.42 10.00
C GLY A 118 6.52 6.61 10.29
N GLN A 119 6.89 6.33 11.54
CA GLN A 119 8.27 6.36 11.99
C GLN A 119 8.66 4.98 12.49
N GLU A 120 9.90 4.65 12.30
CA GLU A 120 10.45 3.40 12.81
C GLU A 120 10.88 3.54 14.26
#